data_69d9fc481eace1c0240d94d6a0ad009c
#
_entry.id   69d9fc481eace1c0240d94d6a0ad009c
#
_cell.length_a   1.000
_cell.length_b   1.000
_cell.length_c   1.000
_cell.angle_alpha   90.00
_cell.angle_beta   90.00
_cell.angle_gamma   90.00
#
_symmetry.space_group_name_H-M   'P 1'
#
loop_
_entity.id
_entity.type
_entity.pdbx_description
1 polymer ?
#
loop_
_entity_poly.entity_id
_entity_poly.type
_entity_poly.pdbx_seq_one_letter_code
_entity_poly.pdbx_strand_id
1 'polypeptide(L)'
;KTAAAKKKTKGNLKKQLADNGQTFLDVSKGDVRITLSGATGGGLQQSESSLNPKGYWITGTTTSNNIEVSEGVKTDITLEDVSITIGKADTTTTKRDCINVSHADITLTLIGDNKLICNTGSSVTGFFVNTGNALTKDGMDGSLTLQCEHANEKGHKCDKSCGSLLAKGNPELWHVGAIGSTLRNMQKAKESGFANFTIRGGNIEALAGIHSPGIGSACLS
;
A
#
# COMPACT_ATOMS: atom_id res chain seq x y z
N LYS A 1 -4.02 -24.84 15.07
CA LYS A 1 -2.75 -25.10 14.34
C LYS A 1 -1.70 -24.18 14.89
N THR A 2 -0.63 -24.78 15.49
CA THR A 2 0.34 -24.12 16.36
C THR A 2 1.32 -23.21 15.62
N ALA A 3 1.92 -22.25 16.32
CA ALA A 3 2.92 -21.29 15.81
C ALA A 3 4.10 -21.95 15.04
N ALA A 4 4.40 -23.22 15.34
CA ALA A 4 5.41 -24.01 14.64
C ALA A 4 5.01 -24.37 13.18
N ALA A 5 3.74 -24.58 12.91
CA ALA A 5 3.24 -24.84 11.54
C ALA A 5 3.32 -23.57 10.68
N LYS A 6 3.00 -22.39 11.27
CA LYS A 6 3.16 -21.09 10.59
C LYS A 6 4.63 -20.79 10.25
N LYS A 7 5.58 -21.16 11.12
CA LYS A 7 7.01 -20.90 10.91
C LYS A 7 7.61 -21.77 9.79
N LYS A 8 7.14 -23.02 9.65
CA LYS A 8 7.57 -23.95 8.61
C LYS A 8 7.06 -23.53 7.22
N THR A 9 5.86 -22.94 7.16
CA THR A 9 5.27 -22.39 5.94
C THR A 9 6.03 -21.16 5.43
N LYS A 10 6.44 -20.23 6.31
CA LYS A 10 7.23 -19.04 5.94
C LYS A 10 8.60 -19.38 5.35
N GLY A 11 9.30 -20.40 5.87
CA GLY A 11 10.60 -20.83 5.32
C GLY A 11 10.47 -21.46 3.92
N ASN A 12 9.42 -22.23 3.69
CA ASN A 12 9.15 -22.82 2.38
C ASN A 12 8.67 -21.77 1.37
N LEU A 13 7.90 -20.78 1.80
CA LEU A 13 7.47 -19.66 0.98
C LEU A 13 8.65 -18.82 0.51
N LYS A 14 9.55 -18.42 1.40
CA LYS A 14 10.74 -17.63 1.04
C LYS A 14 11.60 -18.34 -0.02
N LYS A 15 11.72 -19.67 0.07
CA LYS A 15 12.42 -20.47 -0.94
C LYS A 15 11.66 -20.49 -2.27
N GLN A 16 10.34 -20.71 -2.23
CA GLN A 16 9.49 -20.72 -3.43
C GLN A 16 9.46 -19.38 -4.16
N LEU A 17 9.54 -18.28 -3.42
CA LEU A 17 9.59 -16.92 -3.95
C LEU A 17 10.92 -16.60 -4.63
N ALA A 18 12.03 -17.01 -4.02
CA ALA A 18 13.35 -16.94 -4.65
C ALA A 18 13.39 -17.75 -5.97
N ASP A 19 12.74 -18.91 -5.99
CA ASP A 19 12.62 -19.75 -7.18
C ASP A 19 11.74 -19.09 -8.28
N ASN A 20 10.78 -18.24 -7.91
CA ASN A 20 9.94 -17.49 -8.84
C ASN A 20 10.55 -16.16 -9.32
N GLY A 21 11.70 -15.77 -8.81
CA GLY A 21 12.42 -14.56 -9.19
C GLY A 21 11.82 -13.26 -8.64
N GLN A 22 10.95 -13.32 -7.62
CA GLN A 22 10.47 -12.15 -6.90
C GLN A 22 11.43 -11.74 -5.80
N THR A 23 11.54 -10.43 -5.55
CA THR A 23 12.33 -9.89 -4.43
C THR A 23 11.49 -9.88 -3.16
N PHE A 24 11.99 -10.52 -2.11
CA PHE A 24 11.30 -10.56 -0.81
C PHE A 24 11.74 -9.42 0.09
N LEU A 25 10.76 -8.70 0.66
CA LEU A 25 10.95 -7.56 1.54
C LEU A 25 10.12 -7.72 2.82
N ASP A 26 10.65 -7.23 3.94
CA ASP A 26 9.98 -7.26 5.24
C ASP A 26 9.91 -5.83 5.80
N VAL A 27 8.73 -5.21 5.71
CA VAL A 27 8.52 -3.83 6.11
C VAL A 27 8.77 -3.61 7.63
N SER A 28 8.82 -4.66 8.43
CA SER A 28 9.20 -4.53 9.85
C SER A 28 10.67 -4.13 10.05
N LYS A 29 11.51 -4.32 9.03
CA LYS A 29 12.96 -4.06 9.07
C LYS A 29 13.37 -2.71 8.52
N GLY A 30 12.42 -1.89 8.06
CA GLY A 30 12.67 -0.56 7.54
C GLY A 30 11.68 -0.18 6.45
N ASP A 31 11.71 1.10 6.07
CA ASP A 31 10.96 1.58 4.92
C ASP A 31 11.32 0.78 3.67
N VAL A 32 10.31 0.53 2.83
CA VAL A 32 10.51 -0.07 1.51
C VAL A 32 10.41 1.01 0.46
N ARG A 33 11.43 1.12 -0.38
CA ARG A 33 11.46 2.04 -1.53
C ARG A 33 11.66 1.23 -2.80
N ILE A 34 10.71 1.31 -3.73
CA ILE A 34 10.76 0.66 -5.04
C ILE A 34 10.94 1.75 -6.09
N THR A 35 12.02 1.66 -6.86
CA THR A 35 12.41 2.64 -7.88
C THR A 35 12.63 1.97 -9.22
N LEU A 36 12.88 2.77 -10.27
CA LEU A 36 13.24 2.25 -11.59
C LEU A 36 14.54 1.42 -11.57
N SER A 37 15.40 1.62 -10.57
CA SER A 37 16.65 0.86 -10.41
C SER A 37 16.52 -0.33 -9.45
N GLY A 38 15.34 -0.62 -8.94
CA GLY A 38 15.08 -1.72 -8.02
C GLY A 38 14.60 -1.27 -6.65
N ALA A 39 14.61 -2.17 -5.66
CA ALA A 39 14.16 -1.89 -4.30
C ALA A 39 15.31 -1.63 -3.33
N THR A 40 15.02 -0.85 -2.29
CA THR A 40 15.89 -0.65 -1.13
C THR A 40 15.08 -0.73 0.17
N GLY A 41 15.74 -1.02 1.28
CA GLY A 41 15.10 -1.16 2.58
C GLY A 41 14.40 -2.52 2.76
N GLY A 42 13.44 -2.60 3.70
CA GLY A 42 12.73 -3.85 4.00
C GLY A 42 13.65 -5.03 4.37
N GLY A 43 14.82 -4.76 4.96
CA GLY A 43 15.81 -5.76 5.32
C GLY A 43 16.55 -6.41 4.15
N LEU A 44 16.48 -5.80 2.96
CA LEU A 44 17.23 -6.26 1.78
C LEU A 44 18.74 -6.11 2.04
N GLN A 45 19.49 -7.18 1.78
CA GLN A 45 20.94 -7.12 1.80
C GLN A 45 21.45 -6.53 0.47
N GLN A 46 22.47 -5.67 0.54
CA GLN A 46 23.02 -5.00 -0.64
C GLN A 46 23.58 -5.94 -1.73
N SER A 47 23.90 -7.17 -1.35
CA SER A 47 24.31 -8.24 -2.28
C SER A 47 23.16 -8.93 -3.01
N GLU A 48 21.94 -8.76 -2.53
CA GLU A 48 20.73 -9.26 -3.18
C GLU A 48 20.33 -8.22 -4.23
N SER A 49 20.86 -8.35 -5.45
CA SER A 49 20.53 -7.45 -6.54
C SER A 49 19.02 -7.41 -6.74
N SER A 50 18.45 -6.29 -6.39
CA SER A 50 17.02 -6.05 -6.44
C SER A 50 16.55 -5.46 -7.76
N LEU A 51 17.36 -5.56 -8.82
CA LEU A 51 16.88 -5.26 -10.16
C LEU A 51 15.78 -6.26 -10.46
N ASN A 52 14.58 -5.77 -10.27
CA ASN A 52 13.38 -6.56 -10.29
C ASN A 52 13.10 -7.21 -11.63
N PRO A 53 13.09 -8.48 -11.72
CA PRO A 53 12.56 -9.14 -12.92
C PRO A 53 11.10 -9.53 -12.82
N LYS A 54 10.56 -9.85 -11.64
CA LYS A 54 9.21 -10.45 -11.53
C LYS A 54 8.35 -9.91 -10.39
N GLY A 55 8.70 -8.73 -9.87
CA GLY A 55 7.94 -8.10 -8.82
C GLY A 55 8.50 -8.30 -7.41
N TYR A 56 7.73 -7.83 -6.45
CA TYR A 56 8.11 -7.78 -5.05
C TYR A 56 7.09 -8.52 -4.21
N TRP A 57 7.58 -9.21 -3.19
CA TRP A 57 6.74 -9.83 -2.18
C TRP A 57 7.04 -9.21 -0.84
N ILE A 58 6.06 -8.56 -0.25
CA ILE A 58 6.22 -7.77 0.96
C ILE A 58 5.41 -8.40 2.08
N THR A 59 6.02 -8.52 3.25
CA THR A 59 5.39 -8.98 4.49
C THR A 59 5.80 -8.09 5.65
N GLY A 60 5.27 -8.36 6.83
CA GLY A 60 5.73 -7.77 8.09
C GLY A 60 4.74 -6.82 8.74
N THR A 61 5.02 -6.51 10.01
CA THR A 61 4.21 -5.61 10.84
C THR A 61 5.06 -4.46 11.34
N THR A 62 4.56 -3.24 11.21
CA THR A 62 5.28 -2.03 11.64
C THR A 62 4.33 -0.93 12.09
N THR A 63 4.84 -0.03 12.93
CA THR A 63 4.15 1.18 13.37
C THR A 63 4.86 2.46 12.92
N SER A 64 5.93 2.33 12.12
CA SER A 64 6.78 3.47 11.72
C SER A 64 7.19 3.45 10.26
N ASN A 65 7.32 2.27 9.66
CA ASN A 65 7.81 2.14 8.29
C ASN A 65 6.67 2.16 7.27
N ASN A 66 6.97 2.55 6.04
CA ASN A 66 6.02 2.62 4.95
C ASN A 66 6.59 2.01 3.65
N ILE A 67 5.73 1.92 2.64
CA ILE A 67 6.08 1.47 1.30
C ILE A 67 5.88 2.64 0.33
N GLU A 68 6.90 2.93 -0.46
CA GLU A 68 6.86 3.97 -1.48
C GLU A 68 7.38 3.46 -2.81
N VAL A 69 6.58 3.69 -3.85
CA VAL A 69 6.92 3.33 -5.22
C VAL A 69 7.13 4.62 -6.00
N SER A 70 8.26 4.73 -6.67
CA SER A 70 8.60 5.92 -7.46
C SER A 70 7.77 5.99 -8.74
N GLU A 71 7.58 7.22 -9.20
CA GLU A 71 6.96 7.52 -10.49
C GLU A 71 7.59 6.71 -11.63
N GLY A 72 6.75 6.26 -12.56
CA GLY A 72 7.14 5.52 -13.76
C GLY A 72 7.47 4.04 -13.53
N VAL A 73 7.48 3.56 -12.27
CA VAL A 73 7.69 2.14 -11.98
C VAL A 73 6.49 1.32 -12.47
N LYS A 74 6.78 0.19 -13.13
CA LYS A 74 5.80 -0.82 -13.56
C LYS A 74 6.16 -2.15 -12.95
N THR A 75 5.33 -2.65 -12.03
CA THR A 75 5.67 -3.89 -11.31
C THR A 75 4.47 -4.52 -10.62
N ASP A 76 4.62 -5.81 -10.31
CA ASP A 76 3.70 -6.54 -9.46
C ASP A 76 4.21 -6.53 -8.02
N ILE A 77 3.33 -6.25 -7.07
CA ILE A 77 3.61 -6.27 -5.63
C ILE A 77 2.62 -7.23 -4.98
N THR A 78 3.13 -8.21 -4.26
CA THR A 78 2.33 -9.10 -3.42
C THR A 78 2.45 -8.66 -1.96
N LEU A 79 1.33 -8.42 -1.30
CA LEU A 79 1.25 -8.21 0.14
C LEU A 79 0.78 -9.49 0.81
N GLU A 80 1.58 -10.04 1.74
CA GLU A 80 1.22 -11.21 2.53
C GLU A 80 1.23 -10.87 4.01
N ASP A 81 0.06 -10.86 4.64
CA ASP A 81 -0.11 -10.55 6.06
C ASP A 81 0.62 -9.26 6.48
N VAL A 82 0.59 -8.24 5.61
CA VAL A 82 1.21 -6.94 5.89
C VAL A 82 0.34 -6.14 6.85
N SER A 83 0.95 -5.62 7.93
CA SER A 83 0.26 -4.72 8.84
C SER A 83 1.08 -3.46 9.07
N ILE A 84 0.62 -2.34 8.51
CA ILE A 84 1.24 -1.02 8.68
C ILE A 84 0.27 -0.12 9.44
N THR A 85 0.71 0.42 10.56
CA THR A 85 -0.04 1.43 11.33
C THR A 85 0.85 2.64 11.53
N ILE A 86 0.64 3.69 10.75
CA ILE A 86 1.36 4.95 10.91
C ILE A 86 0.61 5.78 11.95
N GLY A 87 1.31 6.12 13.03
CA GLY A 87 0.77 6.89 14.13
C GLY A 87 0.51 8.36 13.78
N LYS A 88 -0.02 9.11 14.76
CA LYS A 88 -0.21 10.56 14.65
C LYS A 88 1.15 11.20 14.40
N ALA A 89 1.28 11.91 13.28
CA ALA A 89 2.49 12.65 12.99
C ALA A 89 2.70 13.71 14.09
N ASP A 90 3.90 13.81 14.60
CA ASP A 90 4.34 15.01 15.27
C ASP A 90 4.20 16.18 14.28
N THR A 91 3.77 17.34 14.74
CA THR A 91 3.49 18.53 13.91
C THR A 91 4.68 18.99 13.06
N THR A 92 5.85 18.41 13.28
CA THR A 92 7.11 18.69 12.58
C THR A 92 7.48 17.65 11.53
N THR A 93 6.81 16.50 11.46
CA THR A 93 7.18 15.43 10.54
C THR A 93 6.39 15.48 9.23
N THR A 94 7.08 15.12 8.17
CA THR A 94 6.53 14.99 6.83
C THR A 94 5.37 14.00 6.80
N LYS A 95 4.37 14.32 5.99
CA LYS A 95 3.29 13.42 5.61
C LYS A 95 3.82 12.02 5.29
N ARG A 96 3.21 10.99 5.85
CA ARG A 96 3.50 9.59 5.51
C ARG A 96 2.20 8.83 5.22
N ASP A 97 2.15 8.24 4.05
CA ASP A 97 1.15 7.24 3.68
C ASP A 97 1.63 5.86 4.16
N CYS A 98 0.72 4.90 4.40
CA CYS A 98 1.18 3.53 4.66
C CYS A 98 1.80 2.94 3.38
N ILE A 99 1.12 3.12 2.25
CA ILE A 99 1.63 2.77 0.92
C ILE A 99 1.35 3.93 -0.03
N ASN A 100 2.36 4.33 -0.82
CA ASN A 100 2.23 5.31 -1.89
C ASN A 100 2.67 4.69 -3.22
N VAL A 101 1.76 4.66 -4.19
CA VAL A 101 1.98 4.14 -5.55
C VAL A 101 1.61 5.18 -6.61
N SER A 102 1.66 6.46 -6.26
CA SER A 102 1.31 7.56 -7.18
C SER A 102 2.19 7.54 -8.42
N HIS A 103 1.59 7.80 -9.59
CA HIS A 103 2.28 7.87 -10.87
C HIS A 103 3.02 6.59 -11.31
N ALA A 104 2.67 5.43 -10.72
CA ALA A 104 3.22 4.12 -11.05
C ALA A 104 2.15 3.18 -11.61
N ASP A 105 2.57 2.15 -12.35
CA ASP A 105 1.68 1.08 -12.85
C ASP A 105 1.83 -0.16 -11.98
N ILE A 106 0.92 -0.38 -11.05
CA ILE A 106 1.03 -1.40 -10.02
C ILE A 106 -0.13 -2.39 -10.06
N THR A 107 0.21 -3.69 -10.07
CA THR A 107 -0.71 -4.75 -9.66
C THR A 107 -0.39 -5.13 -8.23
N LEU A 108 -1.33 -4.90 -7.32
CA LEU A 108 -1.22 -5.22 -5.90
C LEU A 108 -2.03 -6.48 -5.59
N THR A 109 -1.33 -7.59 -5.38
CA THR A 109 -1.95 -8.89 -5.05
C THR A 109 -2.00 -9.07 -3.54
N LEU A 110 -3.17 -9.43 -3.04
CA LEU A 110 -3.44 -9.61 -1.61
C LEU A 110 -3.44 -11.11 -1.26
N ILE A 111 -2.65 -11.49 -0.25
CA ILE A 111 -2.62 -12.83 0.35
C ILE A 111 -2.81 -12.67 1.86
N GLY A 112 -3.68 -13.48 2.45
CA GLY A 112 -3.96 -13.40 3.88
C GLY A 112 -4.63 -12.09 4.29
N ASP A 113 -4.36 -11.63 5.50
CA ASP A 113 -5.02 -10.46 6.10
C ASP A 113 -4.07 -9.24 6.10
N ASN A 114 -4.32 -8.30 5.20
CA ASN A 114 -3.52 -7.08 5.10
C ASN A 114 -4.24 -5.89 5.74
N LYS A 115 -3.48 -5.07 6.46
CA LYS A 115 -4.01 -3.96 7.25
C LYS A 115 -3.15 -2.72 7.10
N LEU A 116 -3.74 -1.65 6.61
CA LEU A 116 -3.11 -0.35 6.43
C LEU A 116 -3.92 0.69 7.21
N ILE A 117 -3.34 1.23 8.28
CA ILE A 117 -3.98 2.26 9.11
C ILE A 117 -3.09 3.49 9.10
N CYS A 118 -3.60 4.59 8.57
CA CYS A 118 -2.90 5.85 8.54
C CYS A 118 -3.61 6.87 9.44
N ASN A 119 -3.04 7.14 10.61
CA ASN A 119 -3.53 8.13 11.55
C ASN A 119 -2.74 9.45 11.49
N THR A 120 -2.05 9.71 10.36
CA THR A 120 -1.27 10.93 10.18
C THR A 120 -2.16 12.13 9.87
N GLY A 121 -1.65 13.30 10.19
CA GLY A 121 -2.28 14.58 9.89
C GLY A 121 -2.70 15.35 11.12
N SER A 122 -2.78 16.67 10.96
CA SER A 122 -3.32 17.57 11.96
C SER A 122 -4.19 18.64 11.31
N SER A 123 -5.19 19.10 12.02
CA SER A 123 -5.94 20.29 11.65
C SER A 123 -5.34 21.47 12.42
N VAL A 124 -4.72 22.41 11.72
CA VAL A 124 -4.25 23.65 12.31
C VAL A 124 -5.03 24.79 11.66
N THR A 125 -5.83 25.49 12.45
CA THR A 125 -6.58 26.69 12.03
C THR A 125 -7.39 26.53 10.74
N GLY A 126 -8.07 25.38 10.56
CA GLY A 126 -8.91 25.12 9.37
C GLY A 126 -8.17 24.63 8.13
N PHE A 127 -6.84 24.51 8.18
CA PHE A 127 -6.06 23.92 7.12
C PHE A 127 -5.60 22.51 7.52
N PHE A 128 -5.71 21.57 6.57
CA PHE A 128 -5.25 20.20 6.75
C PHE A 128 -3.80 20.09 6.30
N VAL A 129 -2.92 19.78 7.22
CA VAL A 129 -1.49 19.63 6.93
C VAL A 129 -1.04 18.20 7.27
N ASN A 130 -0.14 17.67 6.45
CA ASN A 130 0.49 16.37 6.66
C ASN A 130 -0.50 15.18 6.76
N THR A 131 -1.60 15.25 6.02
CA THR A 131 -2.53 14.12 5.92
C THR A 131 -1.97 13.03 5.02
N GLY A 132 -2.12 11.78 5.41
CA GLY A 132 -1.77 10.60 4.62
C GLY A 132 -2.95 9.65 4.47
N ASN A 133 -3.00 8.93 3.38
CA ASN A 133 -3.95 7.84 3.18
C ASN A 133 -3.35 6.50 3.59
N ALA A 134 -4.20 5.51 3.78
CA ALA A 134 -3.73 4.14 3.94
C ALA A 134 -3.05 3.63 2.66
N LEU A 135 -3.67 3.86 1.50
CA LEU A 135 -3.10 3.56 0.19
C LEU A 135 -3.30 4.77 -0.73
N THR A 136 -2.21 5.45 -1.04
CA THR A 136 -2.22 6.64 -1.91
C THR A 136 -1.94 6.27 -3.35
N LYS A 137 -2.79 6.75 -4.25
CA LYS A 137 -2.64 6.78 -5.69
C LYS A 137 -3.08 8.15 -6.19
N ASP A 138 -2.13 9.09 -6.28
CA ASP A 138 -2.37 10.40 -6.88
C ASP A 138 -2.09 10.38 -8.38
N GLY A 139 -2.74 11.28 -9.10
CA GLY A 139 -2.51 11.53 -10.52
C GLY A 139 -3.47 10.77 -11.44
N MET A 140 -3.60 11.32 -12.64
CA MET A 140 -4.42 10.75 -13.73
C MET A 140 -3.64 9.69 -14.52
N ASP A 141 -2.32 9.70 -14.39
CA ASP A 141 -1.38 8.73 -14.96
C ASP A 141 -1.10 7.58 -14.00
N GLY A 142 -0.39 6.57 -14.49
CA GLY A 142 -0.19 5.34 -13.78
C GLY A 142 -1.50 4.56 -13.56
N SER A 143 -1.39 3.36 -13.05
CA SER A 143 -2.54 2.49 -12.78
C SER A 143 -2.35 1.71 -11.48
N LEU A 144 -3.47 1.41 -10.80
CA LEU A 144 -3.48 0.54 -9.64
C LEU A 144 -4.55 -0.52 -9.80
N THR A 145 -4.13 -1.77 -9.84
CA THR A 145 -5.03 -2.91 -9.80
C THR A 145 -4.91 -3.61 -8.45
N LEU A 146 -6.00 -3.73 -7.71
CA LEU A 146 -6.09 -4.60 -6.54
C LEU A 146 -6.68 -5.94 -6.94
N GLN A 147 -6.07 -7.02 -6.48
CA GLN A 147 -6.55 -8.37 -6.75
C GLN A 147 -6.21 -9.34 -5.63
N CYS A 148 -6.94 -10.46 -5.55
CA CYS A 148 -6.52 -11.58 -4.71
C CYS A 148 -5.57 -12.52 -5.47
N GLU A 149 -4.94 -13.42 -4.76
CA GLU A 149 -4.02 -14.44 -5.28
C GLU A 149 -4.63 -15.34 -6.36
N HIS A 150 -5.96 -15.49 -6.36
CA HIS A 150 -6.71 -16.33 -7.28
C HIS A 150 -7.33 -15.58 -8.47
N ALA A 151 -7.10 -14.29 -8.60
CA ALA A 151 -7.77 -13.43 -9.61
C ALA A 151 -7.55 -13.87 -11.06
N ASN A 152 -6.48 -14.61 -11.34
CA ASN A 152 -6.15 -15.12 -12.67
C ASN A 152 -6.66 -16.56 -12.92
N GLU A 153 -7.26 -17.20 -11.94
CA GLU A 153 -7.81 -18.55 -12.09
C GLU A 153 -9.15 -18.49 -12.85
N LYS A 154 -9.27 -19.33 -13.87
CA LYS A 154 -10.47 -19.35 -14.72
C LYS A 154 -11.73 -19.71 -13.90
N GLY A 155 -12.70 -18.81 -13.88
CA GLY A 155 -13.95 -19.01 -13.18
C GLY A 155 -13.90 -18.79 -11.67
N HIS A 156 -12.77 -18.29 -11.15
CA HIS A 156 -12.67 -17.91 -9.74
C HIS A 156 -13.72 -16.87 -9.36
N LYS A 157 -14.35 -17.08 -8.22
CA LYS A 157 -15.24 -16.12 -7.56
C LYS A 157 -14.69 -15.86 -6.17
N CYS A 158 -14.42 -14.59 -5.88
CA CYS A 158 -13.93 -14.21 -4.56
C CYS A 158 -14.89 -14.60 -3.45
N ASP A 159 -14.34 -15.18 -2.41
CA ASP A 159 -15.02 -15.51 -1.16
C ASP A 159 -14.14 -15.11 0.04
N LYS A 160 -14.50 -15.58 1.23
CA LYS A 160 -13.77 -15.25 2.47
C LYS A 160 -12.36 -15.87 2.54
N SER A 161 -12.00 -16.79 1.64
CA SER A 161 -10.65 -17.38 1.59
C SER A 161 -9.66 -16.52 0.79
N CYS A 162 -10.17 -15.59 -0.03
CA CYS A 162 -9.33 -14.65 -0.76
C CYS A 162 -8.64 -13.68 0.19
N GLY A 163 -7.45 -13.23 -0.21
CA GLY A 163 -6.72 -12.22 0.54
C GLY A 163 -7.54 -10.95 0.79
N SER A 164 -7.33 -10.33 1.92
CA SER A 164 -8.10 -9.18 2.40
C SER A 164 -7.23 -7.92 2.52
N LEU A 165 -7.88 -6.74 2.46
CA LEU A 165 -7.27 -5.45 2.74
C LEU A 165 -8.23 -4.61 3.58
N LEU A 166 -7.82 -4.30 4.82
CA LEU A 166 -8.39 -3.21 5.60
C LEU A 166 -7.55 -1.96 5.39
N ALA A 167 -8.08 -0.97 4.69
CA ALA A 167 -7.47 0.34 4.53
C ALA A 167 -8.25 1.37 5.34
N LYS A 168 -7.57 2.06 6.27
CA LYS A 168 -8.22 3.05 7.15
C LYS A 168 -7.42 4.34 7.17
N GLY A 169 -8.07 5.44 6.74
CA GLY A 169 -7.60 6.81 6.93
C GLY A 169 -7.87 7.31 8.35
N ASN A 170 -7.35 8.49 8.71
CA ASN A 170 -7.59 9.09 10.03
C ASN A 170 -9.06 9.50 10.16
N PRO A 171 -9.83 8.87 11.08
CA PRO A 171 -11.25 9.13 11.21
C PRO A 171 -11.59 10.50 11.83
N GLU A 172 -10.62 11.17 12.44
CA GLU A 172 -10.80 12.47 13.08
C GLU A 172 -10.57 13.64 12.12
N LEU A 173 -10.06 13.37 10.90
CA LEU A 173 -9.70 14.39 9.95
C LEU A 173 -10.66 14.43 8.75
N TRP A 174 -10.85 15.63 8.23
CA TRP A 174 -11.60 15.89 7.02
C TRP A 174 -10.72 15.62 5.79
N HIS A 175 -11.34 15.20 4.70
CA HIS A 175 -10.68 15.02 3.40
C HIS A 175 -9.51 14.03 3.38
N VAL A 176 -9.57 13.00 4.21
CA VAL A 176 -8.61 11.90 4.25
C VAL A 176 -9.27 10.62 3.75
N GLY A 177 -8.93 10.19 2.55
CA GLY A 177 -9.39 8.93 1.99
C GLY A 177 -8.69 7.72 2.61
N ALA A 178 -9.29 6.55 2.46
CA ALA A 178 -8.57 5.32 2.80
C ALA A 178 -7.70 4.87 1.61
N ILE A 179 -8.30 4.78 0.42
CA ILE A 179 -7.63 4.44 -0.84
C ILE A 179 -7.91 5.55 -1.85
N GLY A 180 -6.87 6.19 -2.36
CA GLY A 180 -7.06 7.20 -3.39
C GLY A 180 -6.09 8.36 -3.36
N SER A 181 -6.51 9.50 -3.93
CA SER A 181 -5.69 10.70 -3.96
C SER A 181 -5.83 11.52 -2.69
N THR A 182 -4.78 12.26 -2.37
CA THR A 182 -4.80 13.25 -1.29
C THR A 182 -4.84 14.66 -1.88
N LEU A 183 -5.60 15.55 -1.26
CA LEU A 183 -5.50 16.98 -1.53
C LEU A 183 -4.16 17.52 -1.02
N ARG A 184 -3.17 17.56 -1.90
CA ARG A 184 -1.83 18.08 -1.53
C ARG A 184 -1.68 19.58 -1.68
N ASN A 185 -2.48 20.23 -2.52
CA ASN A 185 -2.41 21.69 -2.71
C ASN A 185 -3.55 22.16 -3.60
N MET A 186 -4.29 23.19 -3.17
CA MET A 186 -5.36 23.80 -3.97
C MET A 186 -4.85 24.38 -5.31
N GLN A 187 -3.57 24.75 -5.38
CA GLN A 187 -2.95 25.27 -6.62
C GLN A 187 -2.63 24.18 -7.66
N LYS A 188 -2.59 22.91 -7.25
CA LYS A 188 -2.35 21.74 -8.11
C LYS A 188 -3.58 20.86 -8.34
N ALA A 189 -4.78 21.36 -8.07
CA ALA A 189 -6.03 20.62 -8.21
C ALA A 189 -6.26 20.05 -9.63
N LYS A 190 -5.60 20.60 -10.65
CA LYS A 190 -5.65 20.08 -12.02
C LYS A 190 -4.80 18.80 -12.23
N GLU A 191 -3.82 18.55 -11.35
CA GLU A 191 -2.91 17.41 -11.44
C GLU A 191 -3.25 16.32 -10.41
N SER A 192 -4.07 16.66 -9.41
CA SER A 192 -4.54 15.70 -8.42
C SER A 192 -5.81 15.03 -8.91
N GLY A 193 -5.77 13.72 -9.02
CA GLY A 193 -6.92 12.93 -9.46
C GLY A 193 -6.75 11.48 -9.03
N PHE A 194 -7.84 10.73 -9.12
CA PHE A 194 -7.83 9.29 -8.89
C PHE A 194 -8.42 8.61 -10.12
N ALA A 195 -7.55 8.09 -10.95
CA ALA A 195 -7.93 7.41 -12.19
C ALA A 195 -7.20 6.08 -12.34
N ASN A 196 -7.62 5.28 -13.30
CA ASN A 196 -7.00 4.01 -13.66
C ASN A 196 -6.90 3.04 -12.46
N PHE A 197 -7.97 2.99 -11.66
CA PHE A 197 -8.09 2.10 -10.51
C PHE A 197 -9.03 0.94 -10.84
N THR A 198 -8.59 -0.27 -10.55
CA THR A 198 -9.35 -1.50 -10.83
C THR A 198 -9.31 -2.43 -9.63
N ILE A 199 -10.44 -3.03 -9.28
CA ILE A 199 -10.52 -4.15 -8.33
C ILE A 199 -10.90 -5.40 -9.10
N ARG A 200 -10.02 -6.39 -9.11
CA ARG A 200 -10.22 -7.70 -9.76
C ARG A 200 -10.52 -8.81 -8.76
N GLY A 201 -10.45 -8.53 -7.48
CA GLY A 201 -10.72 -9.51 -6.44
C GLY A 201 -10.15 -9.11 -5.09
N GLY A 202 -10.44 -9.91 -4.07
CA GLY A 202 -10.07 -9.67 -2.68
C GLY A 202 -11.22 -9.13 -1.83
N ASN A 203 -11.07 -9.25 -0.52
CA ASN A 203 -12.00 -8.71 0.46
C ASN A 203 -11.50 -7.33 0.90
N ILE A 204 -12.07 -6.24 0.36
CA ILE A 204 -11.56 -4.90 0.57
C ILE A 204 -12.53 -4.11 1.45
N GLU A 205 -12.02 -3.60 2.57
CA GLU A 205 -12.70 -2.67 3.44
C GLU A 205 -11.92 -1.34 3.47
N ALA A 206 -12.58 -0.24 3.08
CA ALA A 206 -11.96 1.08 3.00
C ALA A 206 -12.75 2.08 3.86
N LEU A 207 -12.14 2.51 4.96
CA LEU A 207 -12.71 3.39 5.96
C LEU A 207 -12.01 4.76 5.93
N ALA A 208 -12.71 5.78 5.47
CA ALA A 208 -12.19 7.14 5.36
C ALA A 208 -12.45 7.99 6.61
N GLY A 209 -11.85 9.16 6.64
CA GLY A 209 -12.16 10.22 7.58
C GLY A 209 -13.46 10.96 7.21
N ILE A 210 -13.68 12.09 7.89
CA ILE A 210 -14.90 12.91 7.75
C ILE A 210 -14.93 13.51 6.32
N HIS A 211 -16.12 13.49 5.69
CA HIS A 211 -16.35 14.02 4.33
C HIS A 211 -15.38 13.50 3.26
N SER A 212 -14.99 12.23 3.37
CA SER A 212 -14.05 11.60 2.42
C SER A 212 -14.60 10.29 1.91
N PRO A 213 -14.33 9.94 0.66
CA PRO A 213 -14.67 8.63 0.15
C PRO A 213 -13.75 7.57 0.75
N GLY A 214 -14.27 6.38 0.99
CA GLY A 214 -13.44 5.22 1.31
C GLY A 214 -12.45 4.93 0.18
N ILE A 215 -12.92 5.00 -1.07
CA ILE A 215 -12.12 4.85 -2.29
C ILE A 215 -12.43 6.03 -3.20
N GLY A 216 -11.41 6.78 -3.62
CA GLY A 216 -11.57 7.92 -4.53
C GLY A 216 -10.71 9.13 -4.22
N SER A 217 -11.02 10.25 -4.86
CA SER A 217 -10.37 11.54 -4.59
C SER A 217 -11.05 12.25 -3.43
N ALA A 218 -10.29 12.78 -2.51
CA ALA A 218 -10.79 13.78 -1.58
C ALA A 218 -11.03 15.08 -2.35
N CYS A 219 -12.27 15.59 -2.32
CA CYS A 219 -12.64 16.86 -2.94
C CYS A 219 -12.83 17.93 -1.86
N LEU A 220 -12.41 19.17 -2.15
CA LEU A 220 -12.95 20.33 -1.48
C LEU A 220 -14.26 20.70 -2.18
N SER A 221 -15.35 20.72 -1.43
CA SER A 221 -16.63 21.28 -1.86
C SER A 221 -16.61 22.80 -1.67
#